data_c609e2d89825cdce61d55411b066066b
#
_entry.id   c609e2d89825cdce61d55411b066066b
#
_cell.length_a   1.000
_cell.length_b   1.000
_cell.length_c   1.000
_cell.angle_alpha   90.00
_cell.angle_beta   90.00
_cell.angle_gamma   90.00
#
_symmetry.space_group_name_H-M   'P 1'
#
loop_
_entity.id
_entity.type
_entity.pdbx_description
1 polymer ?
#
loop_
_entity_poly.entity_id
_entity_poly.type
_entity_poly.pdbx_seq_one_letter_code
_entity_poly.pdbx_strand_id
1 'polypeptide(L)'
;AEVKENGNIILFIDEVHTLVGTGDNEGTMNAANILKPALSRGEVQVIGATTFNEYRKYIEKDSALERRFQPVKVGEPTIAQTVDIIAGVKGYYEQHHHVTVDNEIVRKTVVLSERYITDRFLPDKAIDLLDESCACAALRNKNMEKHDKLIDEQQKLNLQKEAISTADEIDYEKLANVNTALARVDS
;
A
#
# COMPACT_ATOMS: atom_id res chain seq x y z
N ALA A 1 13.43 9.14 -23.51
CA ALA A 1 13.45 10.47 -24.14
C ALA A 1 12.93 11.51 -23.14
N GLU A 2 11.70 11.40 -22.69
CA GLU A 2 10.99 12.40 -21.85
C GLU A 2 11.69 12.75 -20.53
N VAL A 3 12.25 11.76 -19.81
CA VAL A 3 13.00 11.96 -18.56
C VAL A 3 14.31 12.72 -18.77
N LYS A 4 14.92 12.60 -19.95
CA LYS A 4 16.15 13.34 -20.28
C LYS A 4 15.90 14.79 -20.70
N GLU A 5 14.73 15.03 -21.27
CA GLU A 5 14.33 16.37 -21.73
C GLU A 5 13.81 17.25 -20.58
N ASN A 6 13.17 16.62 -19.59
CA ASN A 6 12.64 17.29 -18.41
C ASN A 6 13.58 17.07 -17.20
N GLY A 7 14.57 17.94 -17.04
CA GLY A 7 15.60 17.85 -15.98
C GLY A 7 15.08 17.81 -14.51
N ASN A 8 13.78 17.90 -14.29
CA ASN A 8 13.12 17.92 -12.97
C ASN A 8 12.49 16.56 -12.58
N ILE A 9 12.79 15.49 -13.31
CA ILE A 9 12.22 14.16 -13.04
C ILE A 9 13.25 13.32 -12.27
N ILE A 10 12.85 12.76 -11.13
CA ILE A 10 13.60 11.75 -10.39
C ILE A 10 12.91 10.41 -10.62
N LEU A 11 13.65 9.42 -11.13
CA LEU A 11 13.16 8.05 -11.28
C LEU A 11 13.37 7.30 -9.99
N PHE A 12 12.30 6.72 -9.45
CA PHE A 12 12.40 5.70 -8.41
C PHE A 12 12.38 4.32 -9.06
N ILE A 13 13.37 3.49 -8.74
CA ILE A 13 13.50 2.13 -9.27
C ILE A 13 13.61 1.17 -8.08
N ASP A 14 12.58 0.40 -7.87
CA ASP A 14 12.62 -0.68 -6.91
C ASP A 14 13.41 -1.87 -7.48
N GLU A 15 14.09 -2.62 -6.60
CA GLU A 15 14.96 -3.72 -6.97
C GLU A 15 15.98 -3.34 -8.09
N VAL A 16 16.62 -2.19 -7.93
CA VAL A 16 17.54 -1.63 -8.97
C VAL A 16 18.63 -2.61 -9.38
N HIS A 17 18.97 -3.59 -8.56
CA HIS A 17 19.93 -4.65 -8.88
C HIS A 17 19.48 -5.51 -10.07
N THR A 18 18.18 -5.62 -10.33
CA THR A 18 17.65 -6.38 -11.48
C THR A 18 18.06 -5.77 -12.81
N LEU A 19 18.32 -4.46 -12.86
CA LEU A 19 18.82 -3.76 -14.04
C LEU A 19 20.30 -4.08 -14.33
N VAL A 20 21.03 -4.61 -13.34
CA VAL A 20 22.48 -4.82 -13.44
C VAL A 20 22.85 -6.29 -13.54
N GLY A 21 22.09 -7.18 -12.90
CA GLY A 21 22.47 -8.56 -12.63
C GLY A 21 21.98 -9.63 -13.61
N THR A 22 21.09 -9.30 -14.51
CA THR A 22 20.46 -10.31 -15.38
C THR A 22 21.11 -10.36 -16.75
N GLY A 23 22.21 -11.14 -16.84
CA GLY A 23 22.87 -11.45 -18.12
C GLY A 23 22.07 -12.32 -19.07
N ASP A 24 20.95 -12.93 -18.65
CA ASP A 24 20.31 -14.03 -19.39
C ASP A 24 18.83 -13.82 -19.82
N ASN A 25 18.20 -12.68 -19.49
CA ASN A 25 16.84 -12.41 -19.94
C ASN A 25 16.78 -11.26 -20.96
N GLU A 26 16.40 -11.55 -22.20
CA GLU A 26 16.38 -10.61 -23.34
C GLU A 26 15.63 -9.29 -23.08
N GLY A 27 14.57 -9.30 -22.25
CA GLY A 27 13.78 -8.10 -21.94
C GLY A 27 14.45 -7.14 -20.95
N THR A 28 15.19 -7.66 -19.97
CA THR A 28 15.89 -6.89 -18.93
C THR A 28 17.22 -6.32 -19.43
N MET A 29 17.84 -6.99 -20.37
CA MET A 29 19.08 -6.53 -21.03
C MET A 29 18.90 -5.20 -21.76
N ASN A 30 17.72 -4.95 -22.33
CA ASN A 30 17.41 -3.69 -23.00
C ASN A 30 17.33 -2.49 -22.05
N ALA A 31 16.72 -2.65 -20.87
CA ALA A 31 16.58 -1.57 -19.88
C ALA A 31 17.93 -1.20 -19.25
N ALA A 32 18.75 -2.19 -18.90
CA ALA A 32 20.09 -1.99 -18.35
C ALA A 32 21.01 -1.26 -19.33
N ASN A 33 20.99 -1.68 -20.58
CA ASN A 33 21.83 -1.08 -21.64
C ASN A 33 21.42 0.37 -21.97
N ILE A 34 20.16 0.76 -21.73
CA ILE A 34 19.69 2.14 -21.92
C ILE A 34 19.99 3.00 -20.70
N LEU A 35 19.81 2.45 -19.49
CA LEU A 35 19.93 3.23 -18.24
C LEU A 35 21.39 3.41 -17.81
N LYS A 36 22.24 2.38 -17.93
CA LYS A 36 23.68 2.48 -17.58
C LYS A 36 24.40 3.66 -18.23
N PRO A 37 24.31 3.90 -19.56
CA PRO A 37 24.93 5.04 -20.18
C PRO A 37 24.36 6.39 -19.72
N ALA A 38 23.03 6.45 -19.49
CA ALA A 38 22.36 7.67 -19.04
C ALA A 38 22.75 8.02 -17.59
N LEU A 39 22.83 7.02 -16.70
CA LEU A 39 23.34 7.17 -15.34
C LEU A 39 24.82 7.56 -15.33
N SER A 40 25.63 6.92 -16.17
CA SER A 40 27.07 7.22 -16.25
C SER A 40 27.35 8.64 -16.71
N ARG A 41 26.47 9.24 -17.52
CA ARG A 41 26.59 10.62 -18.00
C ARG A 41 25.90 11.64 -17.10
N GLY A 42 25.18 11.21 -16.07
CA GLY A 42 24.41 12.09 -15.19
C GLY A 42 23.20 12.73 -15.86
N GLU A 43 22.69 12.11 -16.93
CA GLU A 43 21.54 12.62 -17.71
C GLU A 43 20.20 12.36 -17.02
N VAL A 44 20.19 11.50 -16.00
CA VAL A 44 18.98 11.07 -15.27
C VAL A 44 19.29 10.98 -13.78
N GLN A 45 18.40 11.52 -12.95
CA GLN A 45 18.44 11.36 -11.51
C GLN A 45 17.63 10.13 -11.11
N VAL A 46 18.23 9.24 -10.30
CA VAL A 46 17.62 7.97 -9.92
C VAL A 46 17.75 7.75 -8.42
N ILE A 47 16.66 7.31 -7.79
CA ILE A 47 16.65 6.71 -6.47
C ILE A 47 16.42 5.22 -6.67
N GLY A 48 17.40 4.38 -6.36
CA GLY A 48 17.29 2.94 -6.46
C GLY A 48 17.13 2.29 -5.08
N ALA A 49 16.13 1.43 -4.92
CA ALA A 49 15.98 0.59 -3.74
C ALA A 49 16.52 -0.81 -4.02
N THR A 50 17.18 -1.41 -3.03
CA THR A 50 17.69 -2.78 -3.11
C THR A 50 18.07 -3.30 -1.72
N THR A 51 18.30 -4.60 -1.58
CA THR A 51 18.81 -5.19 -0.35
C THR A 51 20.34 -5.03 -0.24
N PHE A 52 20.87 -5.11 0.99
CA PHE A 52 22.33 -5.05 1.21
C PHE A 52 23.10 -6.14 0.48
N ASN A 53 22.56 -7.36 0.44
CA ASN A 53 23.21 -8.50 -0.19
C ASN A 53 23.30 -8.29 -1.71
N GLU A 54 22.24 -7.79 -2.30
CA GLU A 54 22.18 -7.54 -3.75
C GLU A 54 22.98 -6.31 -4.16
N TYR A 55 22.99 -5.25 -3.32
CA TYR A 55 23.88 -4.12 -3.52
C TYR A 55 25.32 -4.56 -3.63
N ARG A 56 25.81 -5.34 -2.66
CA ARG A 56 27.20 -5.87 -2.66
C ARG A 56 27.48 -6.80 -3.84
N LYS A 57 26.50 -7.58 -4.22
CA LYS A 57 26.66 -8.59 -5.29
C LYS A 57 26.70 -7.97 -6.68
N TYR A 58 25.87 -6.94 -6.92
CA TYR A 58 25.62 -6.42 -8.27
C TYR A 58 26.06 -4.97 -8.46
N ILE A 59 25.83 -4.07 -7.49
CA ILE A 59 26.11 -2.64 -7.66
C ILE A 59 27.56 -2.32 -7.29
N GLU A 60 28.04 -2.76 -6.14
CA GLU A 60 29.39 -2.49 -5.61
C GLU A 60 30.48 -3.09 -6.50
N LYS A 61 30.20 -4.16 -7.22
CA LYS A 61 31.14 -4.79 -8.16
C LYS A 61 31.21 -4.10 -9.53
N ASP A 62 30.22 -3.29 -9.86
CA ASP A 62 30.20 -2.52 -11.10
C ASP A 62 30.76 -1.12 -10.86
N SER A 63 32.03 -0.92 -11.16
CA SER A 63 32.74 0.33 -10.91
C SER A 63 32.13 1.57 -11.59
N ALA A 64 31.32 1.38 -12.63
CA ALA A 64 30.63 2.46 -13.30
C ALA A 64 29.38 2.91 -12.50
N LEU A 65 28.71 1.98 -11.81
CA LEU A 65 27.55 2.25 -10.99
C LEU A 65 27.94 2.69 -9.57
N GLU A 66 28.93 2.02 -8.98
CA GLU A 66 29.43 2.35 -7.63
C GLU A 66 29.78 3.85 -7.49
N ARG A 67 30.42 4.42 -8.51
CA ARG A 67 30.80 5.84 -8.51
C ARG A 67 29.63 6.80 -8.73
N ARG A 68 28.44 6.31 -9.07
CA ARG A 68 27.27 7.13 -9.41
C ARG A 68 26.14 7.03 -8.40
N PHE A 69 26.14 5.96 -7.62
CA PHE A 69 25.18 5.80 -6.54
C PHE A 69 25.81 6.10 -5.19
N GLN A 70 25.21 7.01 -4.45
CA GLN A 70 25.53 7.23 -3.04
C GLN A 70 24.66 6.29 -2.20
N PRO A 71 25.23 5.29 -1.50
CA PRO A 71 24.42 4.38 -0.69
C PRO A 71 23.84 5.11 0.54
N VAL A 72 22.55 4.96 0.73
CA VAL A 72 21.82 5.41 1.92
C VAL A 72 21.32 4.18 2.65
N LYS A 73 21.92 3.90 3.81
CA LYS A 73 21.55 2.74 4.62
C LYS A 73 20.27 3.03 5.40
N VAL A 74 19.20 2.30 5.11
CA VAL A 74 17.97 2.27 5.89
C VAL A 74 18.04 1.07 6.84
N GLY A 75 18.12 1.33 8.14
CA GLY A 75 18.14 0.29 9.18
C GLY A 75 16.75 -0.07 9.65
N GLU A 76 16.64 -1.20 10.36
CA GLU A 76 15.41 -1.60 11.04
C GLU A 76 15.03 -0.55 12.10
N PRO A 77 13.76 -0.10 12.16
CA PRO A 77 13.33 0.86 13.17
C PRO A 77 13.28 0.20 14.56
N THR A 78 13.46 1.01 15.59
CA THR A 78 13.28 0.57 16.97
C THR A 78 11.80 0.30 17.29
N ILE A 79 11.51 -0.42 18.37
CA ILE A 79 10.15 -0.67 18.85
C ILE A 79 9.36 0.65 18.99
N ALA A 80 9.96 1.68 19.56
CA ALA A 80 9.30 2.98 19.73
C ALA A 80 8.94 3.63 18.39
N GLN A 81 9.90 3.67 17.45
CA GLN A 81 9.65 4.17 16.10
C GLN A 81 8.61 3.36 15.34
N THR A 82 8.61 2.04 15.53
CA THR A 82 7.60 1.15 14.90
C THR A 82 6.21 1.43 15.45
N VAL A 83 6.07 1.70 16.75
CA VAL A 83 4.77 2.10 17.34
C VAL A 83 4.25 3.37 16.67
N ASP A 84 5.12 4.37 16.46
CA ASP A 84 4.75 5.63 15.80
C ASP A 84 4.36 5.39 14.33
N ILE A 85 5.11 4.53 13.61
CA ILE A 85 4.79 4.15 12.23
C ILE A 85 3.41 3.49 12.17
N ILE A 86 3.15 2.49 13.01
CA ILE A 86 1.87 1.77 13.00
C ILE A 86 0.72 2.69 13.43
N ALA A 87 0.93 3.56 14.41
CA ALA A 87 -0.07 4.56 14.78
C ALA A 87 -0.45 5.48 13.60
N GLY A 88 0.51 5.78 12.73
CA GLY A 88 0.26 6.57 11.51
C GLY A 88 -0.52 5.83 10.42
N VAL A 89 -0.37 4.51 10.32
CA VAL A 89 -1.01 3.71 9.25
C VAL A 89 -2.24 2.94 9.72
N LYS A 90 -2.47 2.78 11.02
CA LYS A 90 -3.58 1.97 11.57
C LYS A 90 -4.95 2.36 11.02
N GLY A 91 -5.18 3.64 10.72
CA GLY A 91 -6.45 4.13 10.20
C GLY A 91 -6.87 3.48 8.88
N TYR A 92 -5.91 3.09 8.03
CA TYR A 92 -6.21 2.35 6.80
C TYR A 92 -6.74 0.94 7.09
N TYR A 93 -6.15 0.26 8.08
CA TYR A 93 -6.59 -1.08 8.51
C TYR A 93 -7.91 -1.03 9.26
N GLU A 94 -8.12 -0.01 10.12
CA GLU A 94 -9.40 0.23 10.80
C GLU A 94 -10.54 0.39 9.78
N GLN A 95 -10.32 1.19 8.75
CA GLN A 95 -11.30 1.44 7.68
C GLN A 95 -11.52 0.18 6.82
N HIS A 96 -10.46 -0.54 6.47
CA HIS A 96 -10.55 -1.72 5.60
C HIS A 96 -11.27 -2.89 6.28
N HIS A 97 -10.96 -3.14 7.55
CA HIS A 97 -11.53 -4.25 8.32
C HIS A 97 -12.74 -3.86 9.17
N HIS A 98 -13.14 -2.58 9.16
CA HIS A 98 -14.25 -2.04 9.97
C HIS A 98 -14.11 -2.34 11.47
N VAL A 99 -12.90 -2.17 12.00
CA VAL A 99 -12.54 -2.37 13.41
C VAL A 99 -11.90 -1.12 13.98
N THR A 100 -11.87 -1.00 15.30
CA THR A 100 -11.17 0.09 15.99
C THR A 100 -9.94 -0.48 16.70
N VAL A 101 -8.79 0.16 16.51
CA VAL A 101 -7.51 -0.23 17.11
C VAL A 101 -7.03 0.88 18.02
N ASP A 102 -7.02 0.65 19.33
CA ASP A 102 -6.48 1.62 20.27
C ASP A 102 -4.93 1.60 20.30
N ASN A 103 -4.34 2.62 20.91
CA ASN A 103 -2.89 2.75 20.95
C ASN A 103 -2.21 1.68 21.85
N GLU A 104 -2.95 1.09 22.78
CA GLU A 104 -2.44 -0.02 23.59
C GLU A 104 -2.31 -1.28 22.75
N ILE A 105 -3.28 -1.56 21.88
CA ILE A 105 -3.22 -2.68 20.91
C ILE A 105 -2.03 -2.47 19.97
N VAL A 106 -1.85 -1.27 19.40
CA VAL A 106 -0.69 -0.95 18.56
C VAL A 106 0.62 -1.31 19.26
N ARG A 107 0.79 -0.86 20.49
CA ARG A 107 2.01 -1.17 21.28
C ARG A 107 2.18 -2.67 21.52
N LYS A 108 1.11 -3.37 21.86
CA LYS A 108 1.13 -4.82 22.06
C LYS A 108 1.50 -5.56 20.78
N THR A 109 0.93 -5.15 19.64
CA THR A 109 1.23 -5.74 18.33
C THR A 109 2.72 -5.65 18.02
N VAL A 110 3.34 -4.49 18.21
CA VAL A 110 4.79 -4.29 17.97
C VAL A 110 5.61 -5.18 18.90
N VAL A 111 5.32 -5.19 20.21
CA VAL A 111 6.08 -5.97 21.18
C VAL A 111 5.93 -7.48 20.93
N LEU A 112 4.73 -7.95 20.59
CA LEU A 112 4.48 -9.36 20.32
C LEU A 112 5.12 -9.80 18.99
N SER A 113 5.05 -8.99 17.95
CA SER A 113 5.73 -9.28 16.68
C SER A 113 7.24 -9.39 16.86
N GLU A 114 7.85 -8.47 17.62
CA GLU A 114 9.29 -8.51 17.91
C GLU A 114 9.67 -9.76 18.69
N ARG A 115 8.85 -10.19 19.65
CA ARG A 115 9.15 -11.33 20.52
C ARG A 115 8.96 -12.69 19.83
N TYR A 116 7.95 -12.81 18.96
CA TYR A 116 7.52 -14.13 18.46
C TYR A 116 7.78 -14.32 16.96
N ILE A 117 7.93 -13.26 16.17
CA ILE A 117 8.23 -13.33 14.73
C ILE A 117 9.70 -13.02 14.54
N THR A 118 10.52 -14.07 14.34
CA THR A 118 11.98 -13.95 14.29
C THR A 118 12.56 -13.99 12.88
N ASP A 119 11.77 -14.34 11.90
CA ASP A 119 12.16 -14.51 10.48
C ASP A 119 11.92 -13.27 9.61
N ARG A 120 11.36 -12.20 10.21
CA ARG A 120 11.04 -10.93 9.54
C ARG A 120 11.49 -9.73 10.37
N PHE A 121 11.57 -8.58 9.72
CA PHE A 121 12.01 -7.31 10.32
C PHE A 121 10.85 -6.36 10.63
N LEU A 122 11.08 -5.44 11.58
CA LEU A 122 10.21 -4.30 11.79
C LEU A 122 10.38 -3.28 10.63
N PRO A 123 9.33 -2.59 10.21
CA PRO A 123 7.96 -2.59 10.75
C PRO A 123 7.07 -3.71 10.18
N ASP A 124 7.46 -4.40 9.11
CA ASP A 124 6.62 -5.30 8.32
C ASP A 124 5.97 -6.40 9.17
N LYS A 125 6.73 -7.10 10.00
CA LYS A 125 6.19 -8.15 10.88
C LYS A 125 5.11 -7.65 11.85
N ALA A 126 5.17 -6.40 12.25
CA ALA A 126 4.18 -5.80 13.13
C ALA A 126 2.94 -5.32 12.35
N ILE A 127 3.13 -4.86 11.11
CA ILE A 127 2.04 -4.52 10.18
C ILE A 127 1.25 -5.78 9.83
N ASP A 128 1.93 -6.87 9.45
CA ASP A 128 1.30 -8.16 9.14
C ASP A 128 0.47 -8.68 10.33
N LEU A 129 1.03 -8.61 11.56
CA LEU A 129 0.33 -9.04 12.75
C LEU A 129 -0.89 -8.17 13.06
N LEU A 130 -0.80 -6.86 12.80
CA LEU A 130 -1.95 -5.94 12.92
C LEU A 130 -3.04 -6.30 11.93
N ASP A 131 -2.70 -6.46 10.67
CA ASP A 131 -3.64 -6.79 9.60
C ASP A 131 -4.38 -8.10 9.87
N GLU A 132 -3.65 -9.16 10.21
CA GLU A 132 -4.22 -10.46 10.56
C GLU A 132 -5.11 -10.38 11.80
N SER A 133 -4.71 -9.61 12.81
CA SER A 133 -5.51 -9.39 14.02
C SER A 133 -6.80 -8.65 13.73
N CYS A 134 -6.76 -7.63 12.87
CA CYS A 134 -7.94 -6.89 12.42
C CYS A 134 -8.89 -7.78 11.61
N ALA A 135 -8.35 -8.57 10.67
CA ALA A 135 -9.12 -9.54 9.90
C ALA A 135 -9.80 -10.58 10.78
N CYS A 136 -9.08 -11.14 11.76
CA CYS A 136 -9.65 -12.08 12.73
C CYS A 136 -10.75 -11.44 13.59
N ALA A 137 -10.59 -10.17 14.00
CA ALA A 137 -11.59 -9.45 14.77
C ALA A 137 -12.86 -9.20 13.94
N ALA A 138 -12.69 -8.78 12.68
CA ALA A 138 -13.76 -8.59 11.72
C ALA A 138 -14.57 -9.87 11.50
N LEU A 139 -13.90 -11.00 11.23
CA LEU A 139 -14.55 -12.31 11.03
C LEU A 139 -15.31 -12.83 12.25
N ARG A 140 -14.90 -12.45 13.46
CA ARG A 140 -15.61 -12.80 14.71
C ARG A 140 -16.87 -11.96 14.92
N ASN A 141 -16.99 -10.82 14.27
CA ASN A 141 -18.12 -9.93 14.40
C ASN A 141 -19.27 -10.37 13.47
N LYS A 142 -20.16 -11.20 13.97
CA LYS A 142 -21.36 -11.68 13.22
C LYS A 142 -22.31 -10.58 12.73
N ASN A 143 -22.19 -9.36 13.25
CA ASN A 143 -23.03 -8.24 12.83
C ASN A 143 -22.48 -7.51 11.61
N MET A 144 -21.20 -7.68 11.26
CA MET A 144 -20.62 -7.05 10.07
C MET A 144 -21.30 -7.50 8.79
N GLU A 145 -21.54 -8.79 8.63
CA GLU A 145 -22.22 -9.32 7.43
C GLU A 145 -23.63 -8.74 7.25
N LYS A 146 -24.32 -8.44 8.36
CA LYS A 146 -25.62 -7.77 8.33
C LYS A 146 -25.49 -6.29 7.98
N HIS A 147 -24.52 -5.62 8.56
CA HIS A 147 -24.23 -4.21 8.30
C HIS A 147 -23.86 -3.97 6.84
N ASP A 148 -23.00 -4.81 6.26
CA ASP A 148 -22.59 -4.70 4.86
C ASP A 148 -23.79 -4.92 3.91
N LYS A 149 -24.65 -5.89 4.21
CA LYS A 149 -25.90 -6.10 3.47
C LYS A 149 -26.82 -4.90 3.53
N LEU A 150 -26.93 -4.24 4.69
CA LEU A 150 -27.76 -3.05 4.86
C LEU A 150 -27.18 -1.84 4.11
N ILE A 151 -25.86 -1.67 4.10
CA ILE A 151 -25.19 -0.62 3.30
C ILE A 151 -25.42 -0.84 1.81
N ASP A 152 -25.23 -2.07 1.31
CA ASP A 152 -25.50 -2.41 -0.09
C ASP A 152 -26.95 -2.15 -0.48
N GLU A 153 -27.90 -2.47 0.40
CA GLU A 153 -29.33 -2.21 0.20
C GLU A 153 -29.63 -0.70 0.19
N GLN A 154 -29.06 0.04 1.12
CA GLN A 154 -29.16 1.50 1.19
C GLN A 154 -28.65 2.17 -0.10
N GLN A 155 -27.48 1.74 -0.59
CA GLN A 155 -26.91 2.27 -1.83
C GLN A 155 -27.81 1.99 -3.04
N LYS A 156 -28.34 0.76 -3.16
CA LYS A 156 -29.28 0.40 -4.23
C LYS A 156 -30.55 1.24 -4.19
N LEU A 157 -31.12 1.45 -2.99
CA LEU A 157 -32.32 2.27 -2.82
C LEU A 157 -32.06 3.75 -3.14
N ASN A 158 -30.88 4.28 -2.80
CA ASN A 158 -30.49 5.64 -3.16
C ASN A 158 -30.36 5.82 -4.67
N LEU A 159 -29.73 4.86 -5.37
CA LEU A 159 -29.65 4.87 -6.84
C LEU A 159 -31.04 4.80 -7.49
N GLN A 160 -31.95 3.98 -6.96
CA GLN A 160 -33.33 3.91 -7.44
C GLN A 160 -34.07 5.23 -7.22
N LYS A 161 -33.88 5.86 -6.06
CA LYS A 161 -34.47 7.17 -5.76
C LYS A 161 -33.99 8.25 -6.72
N GLU A 162 -32.69 8.30 -7.01
CA GLU A 162 -32.11 9.23 -7.99
C GLU A 162 -32.69 8.97 -9.39
N ALA A 163 -32.77 7.72 -9.83
CA ALA A 163 -33.29 7.35 -11.13
C ALA A 163 -34.78 7.76 -11.29
N ILE A 164 -35.59 7.57 -10.25
CA ILE A 164 -37.00 7.98 -10.25
C ILE A 164 -37.13 9.52 -10.24
N SER A 165 -36.27 10.21 -9.50
CA SER A 165 -36.31 11.68 -9.38
C SER A 165 -35.81 12.40 -10.64
N THR A 166 -35.00 11.75 -11.46
CA THR A 166 -34.45 12.30 -12.72
C THR A 166 -35.23 11.87 -13.97
N ALA A 167 -36.29 11.07 -13.83
CA ALA A 167 -37.13 10.66 -14.95
C ALA A 167 -38.05 11.82 -15.39
N ASP A 168 -38.36 11.89 -16.68
CA ASP A 168 -39.24 12.90 -17.28
C ASP A 168 -40.67 12.91 -16.68
N GLU A 169 -41.14 11.76 -16.22
CA GLU A 169 -42.37 11.59 -15.41
C GLU A 169 -42.02 10.96 -14.06
N ILE A 170 -42.25 11.69 -12.96
CA ILE A 170 -41.96 11.22 -11.62
C ILE A 170 -43.11 10.32 -11.14
N ASP A 171 -42.77 9.03 -10.89
CA ASP A 171 -43.69 8.09 -10.28
C ASP A 171 -43.64 8.28 -8.74
N TYR A 172 -44.60 9.08 -8.24
CA TYR A 172 -44.69 9.42 -6.80
C TYR A 172 -44.99 8.20 -5.92
N GLU A 173 -45.66 7.17 -6.42
CA GLU A 173 -45.96 5.94 -5.67
C GLU A 173 -44.66 5.12 -5.46
N LYS A 174 -43.88 4.96 -6.51
CA LYS A 174 -42.57 4.31 -6.40
C LYS A 174 -41.60 5.09 -5.51
N LEU A 175 -41.58 6.40 -5.62
CA LEU A 175 -40.75 7.26 -4.78
C LEU A 175 -41.10 7.14 -3.30
N ALA A 176 -42.41 7.10 -2.95
CA ALA A 176 -42.88 6.89 -1.58
C ALA A 176 -42.45 5.51 -1.04
N ASN A 177 -42.56 4.47 -1.86
CA ASN A 177 -42.13 3.11 -1.49
C ASN A 177 -40.63 3.03 -1.23
N VAL A 178 -39.77 3.64 -2.08
CA VAL A 178 -38.33 3.70 -1.90
C VAL A 178 -37.96 4.49 -0.64
N ASN A 179 -38.61 5.64 -0.38
CA ASN A 179 -38.35 6.40 0.84
C ASN A 179 -38.75 5.63 2.12
N THR A 180 -39.83 4.84 2.06
CA THR A 180 -40.24 3.97 3.18
C THR A 180 -39.24 2.85 3.42
N ALA A 181 -38.70 2.27 2.34
CA ALA A 181 -37.64 1.24 2.44
C ALA A 181 -36.33 1.83 3.01
N LEU A 182 -35.91 3.02 2.57
CA LEU A 182 -34.76 3.73 3.12
C LEU A 182 -34.91 3.99 4.62
N ALA A 183 -36.03 4.47 5.06
CA ALA A 183 -36.31 4.72 6.49
C ALA A 183 -36.23 3.45 7.36
N ARG A 184 -36.49 2.26 6.78
CA ARG A 184 -36.35 0.98 7.48
C ARG A 184 -34.90 0.50 7.56
N VAL A 185 -34.08 0.84 6.56
CA VAL A 185 -32.67 0.48 6.55
C VAL A 185 -31.86 1.41 7.48
N ASP A 186 -32.32 2.67 7.62
CA ASP A 186 -31.67 3.68 8.49
C ASP A 186 -32.03 3.55 9.98
N SER A 187 -33.05 2.75 10.36
CA SER A 187 -33.48 2.53 11.73
C SER A 187 -32.84 1.33 12.40
#